data_8d4ec1fc0037b00b6073a23c86e9f236
#
_entry.id   8d4ec1fc0037b00b6073a23c86e9f236
#
_cell.length_a   1.000
_cell.length_b   1.000
_cell.length_c   1.000
_cell.angle_alpha   90.00
_cell.angle_beta   90.00
_cell.angle_gamma   90.00
#
_symmetry.space_group_name_H-M   'P 1'
#
loop_
_entity.id
_entity.type
_entity.pdbx_description
1 polymer ?
#
loop_
_entity_poly.entity_id
_entity_poly.type
_entity_poly.pdbx_seq_one_letter_code
_entity_poly.pdbx_strand_id
1 'polypeptide(L)'
;CGYIEEWSDPRLVRDAHLGSIWEGTSNIVALDVMRAIVREGSLPVWQSHVTDLLNQSPWHTRVRETLALLIEQGVALAAETAEHKDEAMARQAASVLYNLTTIIAMGWEAGQTGSKRRLLLAQLGLRHRLLPQNPLQASPTTDLSALFETEACETPWQDLTALNILD
;
A
#
# COMPACT_ATOMS: atom_id res chain seq x y z
N CYS A 1 20.59 -14.08 1.77
CA CYS A 1 20.59 -14.55 0.34
C CYS A 1 21.20 -13.51 -0.60
N GLY A 2 20.97 -12.21 -0.41
CA GLY A 2 21.49 -11.15 -1.30
C GLY A 2 23.03 -10.97 -1.36
N TYR A 3 23.80 -11.71 -0.58
CA TYR A 3 25.27 -11.65 -0.57
C TYR A 3 25.91 -12.76 -1.43
N ILE A 4 25.28 -13.93 -1.54
CA ILE A 4 25.86 -15.08 -2.22
C ILE A 4 25.46 -15.07 -3.69
N GLU A 5 26.45 -14.99 -4.61
CA GLU A 5 26.25 -14.80 -6.05
C GLU A 5 25.79 -16.07 -6.82
N GLU A 6 25.50 -17.16 -6.12
CA GLU A 6 25.06 -18.44 -6.74
C GLU A 6 23.62 -18.40 -7.29
N TRP A 7 22.81 -17.42 -6.87
CA TRP A 7 21.39 -17.28 -7.20
C TRP A 7 21.06 -15.90 -7.75
N SER A 8 19.80 -15.68 -8.11
CA SER A 8 19.33 -14.38 -8.63
C SER A 8 19.22 -13.30 -7.56
N ASP A 9 19.20 -13.63 -6.26
CA ASP A 9 18.97 -12.70 -5.17
C ASP A 9 19.98 -11.52 -5.12
N PRO A 10 21.29 -11.71 -5.33
CA PRO A 10 22.23 -10.59 -5.36
C PRO A 10 21.96 -9.61 -6.49
N ARG A 11 21.49 -10.09 -7.64
CA ARG A 11 21.07 -9.23 -8.75
C ARG A 11 19.84 -8.43 -8.37
N LEU A 12 18.83 -9.07 -7.77
CA LEU A 12 17.61 -8.37 -7.30
C LEU A 12 17.93 -7.28 -6.27
N VAL A 13 18.89 -7.54 -5.37
CA VAL A 13 19.36 -6.52 -4.42
C VAL A 13 19.98 -5.32 -5.15
N ARG A 14 20.86 -5.57 -6.13
CA ARG A 14 21.48 -4.50 -6.91
C ARG A 14 20.45 -3.70 -7.71
N ASP A 15 19.52 -4.38 -8.36
CA ASP A 15 18.45 -3.78 -9.15
C ASP A 15 17.51 -2.94 -8.25
N ALA A 16 17.21 -3.41 -7.04
CA ALA A 16 16.41 -2.66 -6.06
C ALA A 16 17.12 -1.38 -5.58
N HIS A 17 18.44 -1.44 -5.38
CA HIS A 17 19.22 -0.25 -5.04
C HIS A 17 19.27 0.77 -6.16
N LEU A 18 19.22 0.33 -7.43
CA LEU A 18 19.23 1.22 -8.57
C LEU A 18 18.06 2.21 -8.54
N GLY A 19 16.85 1.77 -8.17
CA GLY A 19 15.68 2.62 -8.09
C GLY A 19 15.83 3.81 -7.13
N SER A 20 16.56 3.60 -6.02
CA SER A 20 16.82 4.69 -5.05
C SER A 20 17.88 5.71 -5.49
N ILE A 21 18.61 5.41 -6.57
CA ILE A 21 19.70 6.25 -7.11
C ILE A 21 19.29 6.90 -8.44
N TRP A 22 18.67 6.13 -9.32
CA TRP A 22 18.35 6.53 -10.68
C TRP A 22 17.29 7.63 -10.74
N GLU A 23 16.17 7.42 -10.05
CA GLU A 23 15.04 8.36 -10.01
C GLU A 23 15.23 9.49 -8.97
N GLY A 24 16.35 9.51 -8.30
CA GLY A 24 16.63 10.41 -7.18
C GLY A 24 16.23 9.81 -5.83
N THR A 25 16.59 10.53 -4.78
CA THR A 25 16.21 10.11 -3.42
C THR A 25 14.71 10.19 -3.21
N SER A 26 14.20 9.44 -2.23
CA SER A 26 12.77 9.45 -1.89
C SER A 26 12.21 10.86 -1.60
N ASN A 27 13.06 11.79 -1.15
CA ASN A 27 12.66 13.17 -0.94
C ASN A 27 12.45 13.92 -2.27
N ILE A 28 13.32 13.71 -3.27
CA ILE A 28 13.19 14.33 -4.60
C ILE A 28 11.93 13.81 -5.30
N VAL A 29 11.69 12.49 -5.24
CA VAL A 29 10.47 11.88 -5.79
C VAL A 29 9.23 12.44 -5.10
N ALA A 30 9.26 12.61 -3.78
CA ALA A 30 8.14 13.21 -3.04
C ALA A 30 7.84 14.64 -3.49
N LEU A 31 8.87 15.46 -3.69
CA LEU A 31 8.70 16.83 -4.21
C LEU A 31 8.13 16.83 -5.64
N ASP A 32 8.48 15.85 -6.47
CA ASP A 32 7.92 15.73 -7.82
C ASP A 32 6.44 15.31 -7.78
N VAL A 33 6.05 14.44 -6.84
CA VAL A 33 4.62 14.13 -6.59
C VAL A 33 3.87 15.41 -6.22
N MET A 34 4.39 16.23 -5.30
CA MET A 34 3.73 17.50 -4.92
C MET A 34 3.64 18.47 -6.11
N ARG A 35 4.67 18.53 -6.96
CA ARG A 35 4.64 19.33 -8.20
C ARG A 35 3.56 18.84 -9.17
N ALA A 36 3.44 17.53 -9.35
CA ALA A 36 2.41 16.95 -10.24
C ALA A 36 0.99 17.25 -9.72
N ILE A 37 0.78 17.22 -8.41
CA ILE A 37 -0.51 17.60 -7.81
C ILE A 37 -0.88 19.04 -8.19
N VAL A 38 0.06 19.98 -8.03
CA VAL A 38 -0.21 21.41 -8.29
C VAL A 38 -0.29 21.74 -9.78
N ARG A 39 0.62 21.21 -10.61
CA ARG A 39 0.75 21.61 -12.02
C ARG A 39 -0.22 20.88 -12.93
N GLU A 40 -0.46 19.61 -12.65
CA GLU A 40 -1.21 18.72 -13.52
C GLU A 40 -2.61 18.40 -12.98
N GLY A 41 -2.91 18.80 -11.71
CA GLY A 41 -4.18 18.47 -11.07
C GLY A 41 -4.38 16.96 -10.93
N SER A 42 -3.30 16.21 -10.70
CA SER A 42 -3.32 14.74 -10.74
C SER A 42 -4.10 14.10 -9.59
N LEU A 43 -4.28 14.79 -8.46
CA LEU A 43 -4.86 14.22 -7.26
C LEU A 43 -6.32 13.75 -7.40
N PRO A 44 -7.24 14.50 -8.03
CA PRO A 44 -8.61 14.03 -8.24
C PRO A 44 -8.69 12.79 -9.15
N VAL A 45 -7.83 12.72 -10.17
CA VAL A 45 -7.76 11.55 -11.07
C VAL A 45 -7.26 10.33 -10.31
N TRP A 46 -6.20 10.49 -9.51
CA TRP A 46 -5.71 9.45 -8.63
C TRP A 46 -6.78 8.96 -7.65
N GLN A 47 -7.49 9.88 -6.97
CA GLN A 47 -8.55 9.53 -6.03
C GLN A 47 -9.66 8.72 -6.69
N SER A 48 -10.13 9.17 -7.87
CA SER A 48 -11.15 8.43 -8.63
C SER A 48 -10.67 7.02 -8.96
N HIS A 49 -9.44 6.88 -9.47
CA HIS A 49 -8.89 5.59 -9.86
C HIS A 49 -8.77 4.61 -8.69
N VAL A 50 -8.19 5.05 -7.56
CA VAL A 50 -8.05 4.16 -6.39
C VAL A 50 -9.40 3.81 -5.75
N THR A 51 -10.37 4.72 -5.81
CA THR A 51 -11.74 4.45 -5.36
C THR A 51 -12.43 3.41 -6.24
N ASP A 52 -12.25 3.47 -7.55
CA ASP A 52 -12.78 2.47 -8.48
C ASP A 52 -12.17 1.08 -8.24
N LEU A 53 -10.85 1.01 -8.01
CA LEU A 53 -10.18 -0.24 -7.64
C LEU A 53 -10.69 -0.79 -6.31
N LEU A 54 -10.87 0.07 -5.30
CA LEU A 54 -11.41 -0.30 -4.00
C LEU A 54 -12.82 -0.89 -4.12
N ASN A 55 -13.67 -0.28 -4.93
CA ASN A 55 -15.05 -0.74 -5.15
C ASN A 55 -15.12 -2.10 -5.86
N GLN A 56 -14.14 -2.42 -6.69
CA GLN A 56 -14.01 -3.70 -7.41
C GLN A 56 -13.29 -4.78 -6.59
N SER A 57 -12.74 -4.43 -5.44
CA SER A 57 -11.95 -5.34 -4.60
C SER A 57 -12.82 -6.15 -3.65
N PRO A 58 -12.43 -7.36 -3.25
CA PRO A 58 -13.21 -8.25 -2.39
C PRO A 58 -13.05 -7.92 -0.90
N TRP A 59 -12.84 -6.66 -0.55
CA TRP A 59 -12.70 -6.24 0.83
C TRP A 59 -14.00 -6.42 1.62
N HIS A 60 -13.88 -6.89 2.86
CA HIS A 60 -14.99 -6.83 3.82
C HIS A 60 -15.44 -5.37 4.03
N THR A 61 -16.74 -5.16 4.28
CA THR A 61 -17.35 -3.83 4.38
C THR A 61 -16.58 -2.90 5.33
N ARG A 62 -16.24 -3.35 6.53
CA ARG A 62 -15.50 -2.55 7.52
C ARG A 62 -14.11 -2.11 7.02
N VAL A 63 -13.38 -3.01 6.34
CA VAL A 63 -12.06 -2.67 5.78
C VAL A 63 -12.21 -1.69 4.61
N ARG A 64 -13.23 -1.87 3.78
CA ARG A 64 -13.54 -0.95 2.68
C ARG A 64 -13.87 0.45 3.19
N GLU A 65 -14.70 0.57 4.22
CA GLU A 65 -15.02 1.85 4.86
C GLU A 65 -13.78 2.52 5.44
N THR A 66 -12.92 1.75 6.12
CA THR A 66 -11.65 2.25 6.63
C THR A 66 -10.74 2.74 5.50
N LEU A 67 -10.58 1.99 4.42
CA LEU A 67 -9.78 2.40 3.26
C LEU A 67 -10.35 3.64 2.58
N ALA A 68 -11.67 3.76 2.46
CA ALA A 68 -12.32 4.96 1.91
C ALA A 68 -12.01 6.20 2.76
N LEU A 69 -12.12 6.10 4.08
CA LEU A 69 -11.73 7.18 5.00
C LEU A 69 -10.25 7.54 4.88
N LEU A 70 -9.37 6.54 4.77
CA LEU A 70 -7.93 6.78 4.61
C LEU A 70 -7.59 7.42 3.26
N ILE A 71 -8.34 7.13 2.18
CA ILE A 71 -8.22 7.84 0.90
C ILE A 71 -8.53 9.32 1.09
N GLU A 72 -9.65 9.66 1.74
CA GLU A 72 -10.04 11.05 1.99
C GLU A 72 -8.98 11.79 2.82
N GLN A 73 -8.48 11.18 3.89
CA GLN A 73 -7.43 11.74 4.72
C GLN A 73 -6.11 11.91 3.95
N GLY A 74 -5.74 10.93 3.13
CA GLY A 74 -4.54 10.99 2.29
C GLY A 74 -4.62 12.10 1.23
N VAL A 75 -5.78 12.28 0.62
CA VAL A 75 -6.06 13.38 -0.33
C VAL A 75 -5.95 14.73 0.37
N ALA A 76 -6.57 14.88 1.54
CA ALA A 76 -6.51 16.12 2.30
C ALA A 76 -5.07 16.49 2.69
N LEU A 77 -4.30 15.52 3.22
CA LEU A 77 -2.89 15.70 3.56
C LEU A 77 -2.05 16.11 2.34
N ALA A 78 -2.23 15.43 1.21
CA ALA A 78 -1.45 15.71 0.01
C ALA A 78 -1.80 17.05 -0.62
N ALA A 79 -3.09 17.43 -0.62
CA ALA A 79 -3.55 18.72 -1.11
C ALA A 79 -2.97 19.86 -0.27
N GLU A 80 -3.11 19.80 1.05
CA GLU A 80 -2.59 20.80 1.99
C GLU A 80 -1.06 20.94 1.86
N THR A 81 -0.34 19.82 1.84
CA THR A 81 1.12 19.80 1.67
C THR A 81 1.55 20.47 0.36
N ALA A 82 0.86 20.18 -0.74
CA ALA A 82 1.18 20.71 -2.05
C ALA A 82 0.83 22.21 -2.17
N GLU A 83 -0.30 22.63 -1.62
CA GLU A 83 -0.76 24.03 -1.63
C GLU A 83 0.20 24.93 -0.83
N HIS A 84 0.58 24.51 0.37
CA HIS A 84 1.49 25.26 1.24
C HIS A 84 2.97 25.08 0.88
N LYS A 85 3.30 24.20 -0.10
CA LYS A 85 4.68 23.85 -0.48
C LYS A 85 5.50 23.37 0.71
N ASP A 86 4.88 22.60 1.59
CA ASP A 86 5.52 22.07 2.79
C ASP A 86 6.45 20.90 2.44
N GLU A 87 7.72 21.22 2.20
CA GLU A 87 8.74 20.23 1.85
C GLU A 87 8.99 19.21 2.98
N ALA A 88 8.77 19.59 4.25
CA ALA A 88 8.95 18.71 5.39
C ALA A 88 7.90 17.59 5.40
N MET A 89 6.68 17.89 4.97
CA MET A 89 5.57 16.95 4.91
C MET A 89 5.49 16.17 3.58
N ALA A 90 6.17 16.64 2.53
CA ALA A 90 6.08 16.07 1.18
C ALA A 90 6.33 14.56 1.14
N ARG A 91 7.35 14.10 1.87
CA ARG A 91 7.67 12.66 1.94
C ARG A 91 6.57 11.84 2.61
N GLN A 92 5.99 12.35 3.68
CA GLN A 92 4.88 11.68 4.37
C GLN A 92 3.65 11.60 3.46
N ALA A 93 3.25 12.70 2.84
CA ALA A 93 2.12 12.76 1.93
C ALA A 93 2.29 11.80 0.75
N ALA A 94 3.43 11.84 0.05
CA ALA A 94 3.73 10.92 -1.04
C ALA A 94 3.72 9.45 -0.59
N SER A 95 4.26 9.14 0.61
CA SER A 95 4.26 7.79 1.16
C SER A 95 2.86 7.28 1.48
N VAL A 96 1.97 8.14 1.96
CA VAL A 96 0.55 7.79 2.20
C VAL A 96 -0.14 7.44 0.88
N LEU A 97 0.00 8.28 -0.16
CA LEU A 97 -0.58 8.00 -1.48
C LEU A 97 -0.02 6.69 -2.06
N TYR A 98 1.29 6.46 -1.97
CA TYR A 98 1.92 5.22 -2.41
C TYR A 98 1.38 3.98 -1.68
N ASN A 99 1.30 4.03 -0.35
CA ASN A 99 0.82 2.91 0.44
C ASN A 99 -0.66 2.61 0.16
N LEU A 100 -1.51 3.63 0.04
CA LEU A 100 -2.92 3.48 -0.36
C LEU A 100 -3.03 2.81 -1.72
N THR A 101 -2.30 3.32 -2.72
CA THR A 101 -2.29 2.74 -4.08
C THR A 101 -1.88 1.27 -4.04
N THR A 102 -0.78 0.96 -3.36
CA THR A 102 -0.23 -0.40 -3.31
C THR A 102 -1.20 -1.37 -2.64
N ILE A 103 -1.76 -1.00 -1.49
CA ILE A 103 -2.67 -1.84 -0.72
C ILE A 103 -3.96 -2.11 -1.49
N ILE A 104 -4.54 -1.07 -2.09
CA ILE A 104 -5.79 -1.17 -2.84
C ILE A 104 -5.59 -1.97 -4.13
N ALA A 105 -4.49 -1.72 -4.86
CA ALA A 105 -4.15 -2.47 -6.06
C ALA A 105 -3.93 -3.96 -5.77
N MET A 106 -3.21 -4.30 -4.69
CA MET A 106 -3.02 -5.69 -4.27
C MET A 106 -4.36 -6.36 -3.88
N GLY A 107 -5.26 -5.62 -3.23
CA GLY A 107 -6.61 -6.11 -2.93
C GLY A 107 -7.44 -6.35 -4.20
N TRP A 108 -7.36 -5.45 -5.17
CA TRP A 108 -8.00 -5.60 -6.47
C TRP A 108 -7.44 -6.78 -7.25
N GLU A 109 -6.10 -6.90 -7.36
CA GLU A 109 -5.44 -8.05 -7.99
C GLU A 109 -5.81 -9.37 -7.31
N ALA A 110 -5.92 -9.37 -5.98
CA ALA A 110 -6.38 -10.53 -5.24
C ALA A 110 -7.78 -10.97 -5.68
N GLY A 111 -8.69 -10.01 -5.91
CA GLY A 111 -10.03 -10.27 -6.44
C GLY A 111 -10.02 -10.83 -7.86
N GLN A 112 -9.12 -10.35 -8.72
CA GLN A 112 -9.01 -10.81 -10.11
C GLN A 112 -8.38 -12.21 -10.23
N THR A 113 -7.41 -12.50 -9.36
CA THR A 113 -6.58 -13.72 -9.47
C THR A 113 -7.00 -14.84 -8.52
N GLY A 114 -7.86 -14.57 -7.55
CA GLY A 114 -8.17 -15.50 -6.48
C GLY A 114 -7.03 -15.68 -5.46
N SER A 115 -5.99 -14.84 -5.47
CA SER A 115 -4.80 -15.00 -4.64
C SER A 115 -5.01 -14.54 -3.19
N LYS A 116 -5.15 -15.48 -2.28
CA LYS A 116 -5.20 -15.23 -0.82
C LYS A 116 -3.92 -14.55 -0.32
N ARG A 117 -2.77 -14.99 -0.85
CA ARG A 117 -1.47 -14.42 -0.49
C ARG A 117 -1.44 -12.91 -0.75
N ARG A 118 -1.96 -12.46 -1.90
CA ARG A 118 -2.02 -11.03 -2.21
C ARG A 118 -2.93 -10.27 -1.26
N LEU A 119 -4.09 -10.83 -0.94
CA LEU A 119 -5.01 -10.22 0.02
C LEU A 119 -4.37 -10.09 1.40
N LEU A 120 -3.71 -11.14 1.88
CA LEU A 120 -3.01 -11.11 3.17
C LEU A 120 -1.87 -10.09 3.19
N LEU A 121 -1.09 -9.99 2.11
CA LEU A 121 -0.05 -8.96 1.99
C LEU A 121 -0.64 -7.54 1.99
N ALA A 122 -1.77 -7.33 1.33
CA ALA A 122 -2.48 -6.06 1.34
C ALA A 122 -2.98 -5.70 2.76
N GLN A 123 -3.52 -6.68 3.49
CA GLN A 123 -3.94 -6.51 4.88
C GLN A 123 -2.77 -6.17 5.81
N LEU A 124 -1.64 -6.87 5.68
CA LEU A 124 -0.42 -6.54 6.41
C LEU A 124 0.08 -5.13 6.08
N GLY A 125 0.03 -4.75 4.81
CA GLY A 125 0.35 -3.40 4.37
C GLY A 125 -0.55 -2.35 5.04
N LEU A 126 -1.85 -2.55 5.05
CA LEU A 126 -2.82 -1.67 5.72
C LEU A 126 -2.47 -1.52 7.21
N ARG A 127 -2.31 -2.65 7.90
CA ARG A 127 -2.05 -2.66 9.33
C ARG A 127 -0.73 -1.97 9.71
N HIS A 128 0.35 -2.25 8.97
CA HIS A 128 1.69 -1.81 9.37
C HIS A 128 2.13 -0.48 8.74
N ARG A 129 1.42 0.01 7.73
CA ARG A 129 1.81 1.22 7.00
C ARG A 129 0.84 2.38 7.13
N LEU A 130 -0.44 2.11 7.35
CA LEU A 130 -1.49 3.13 7.36
C LEU A 130 -2.22 3.24 8.69
N LEU A 131 -2.35 2.15 9.46
CA LEU A 131 -3.03 2.19 10.73
C LEU A 131 -2.05 2.51 11.87
N PRO A 132 -2.48 3.27 12.90
CA PRO A 132 -1.66 3.54 14.08
C PRO A 132 -1.30 2.23 14.78
N GLN A 133 -0.04 2.08 15.16
CA GLN A 133 0.44 0.95 15.94
C GLN A 133 0.90 1.43 17.31
N ASN A 134 0.45 0.76 18.36
CA ASN A 134 1.00 0.98 19.69
C ASN A 134 2.13 -0.04 19.93
N PRO A 135 3.40 0.39 20.00
CA PRO A 135 4.52 -0.52 20.16
C PRO A 135 4.57 -1.24 21.51
N LEU A 136 3.77 -0.77 22.47
CA LEU A 136 3.69 -1.36 23.83
C LEU A 136 2.56 -2.40 23.96
N GLN A 137 1.74 -2.57 22.93
CA GLN A 137 0.69 -3.59 22.90
C GLN A 137 1.11 -4.76 22.03
N ALA A 138 0.83 -5.97 22.50
CA ALA A 138 0.98 -7.15 21.65
C ALA A 138 0.01 -7.04 20.48
N SER A 139 0.57 -7.15 19.27
CA SER A 139 -0.27 -7.23 18.07
C SER A 139 -1.03 -8.56 18.06
N PRO A 140 -2.32 -8.57 17.69
CA PRO A 140 -3.03 -9.82 17.45
C PRO A 140 -2.24 -10.70 16.48
N THR A 141 -2.16 -11.99 16.79
CA THR A 141 -1.45 -12.95 15.94
C THR A 141 -2.21 -13.08 14.61
N THR A 142 -1.58 -12.67 13.52
CA THR A 142 -2.13 -12.91 12.18
C THR A 142 -1.66 -14.28 11.72
N ASP A 143 -2.57 -15.14 11.28
CA ASP A 143 -2.19 -16.38 10.63
C ASP A 143 -1.52 -16.08 9.29
N LEU A 144 -0.23 -16.38 9.21
CA LEU A 144 0.60 -16.12 8.04
C LEU A 144 0.76 -17.38 7.16
N SER A 145 0.10 -18.49 7.49
CA SER A 145 0.25 -19.75 6.75
C SER A 145 -0.01 -19.58 5.25
N ALA A 146 -1.01 -18.79 4.89
CA ALA A 146 -1.35 -18.50 3.49
C ALA A 146 -0.24 -17.76 2.70
N LEU A 147 0.77 -17.17 3.36
CA LEU A 147 1.93 -16.60 2.65
C LEU A 147 2.86 -17.68 2.09
N PHE A 148 2.84 -18.86 2.68
CA PHE A 148 3.72 -19.96 2.35
C PHE A 148 3.02 -21.06 1.55
N GLU A 149 1.70 -20.98 1.40
CA GLU A 149 0.95 -21.91 0.55
C GLU A 149 1.22 -21.58 -0.92
N THR A 150 1.53 -22.61 -1.69
CA THR A 150 1.59 -22.53 -3.17
C THR A 150 0.18 -22.23 -3.70
N GLU A 151 0.07 -21.44 -4.76
CA GLU A 151 -1.12 -20.75 -5.31
C GLU A 151 -2.40 -21.57 -5.59
N ALA A 152 -2.47 -22.82 -5.16
CA ALA A 152 -3.58 -23.74 -5.43
C ALA A 152 -4.61 -23.83 -4.29
N CYS A 153 -4.90 -22.75 -3.56
CA CYS A 153 -5.85 -22.83 -2.46
C CYS A 153 -7.27 -22.39 -2.86
N GLU A 154 -8.17 -23.37 -2.95
CA GLU A 154 -9.58 -23.21 -3.28
C GLU A 154 -10.46 -22.78 -2.08
N THR A 155 -9.94 -22.10 -1.07
CA THR A 155 -10.75 -21.68 0.08
C THR A 155 -11.57 -20.43 -0.25
N PRO A 156 -12.85 -20.37 0.15
CA PRO A 156 -13.71 -19.22 -0.14
C PRO A 156 -13.18 -17.92 0.46
N TRP A 157 -13.29 -16.83 -0.29
CA TRP A 157 -12.88 -15.47 0.09
C TRP A 157 -13.47 -14.98 1.41
N GLN A 158 -14.60 -15.53 1.82
CA GLN A 158 -15.34 -15.13 3.01
C GLN A 158 -14.56 -15.29 4.32
N ASP A 159 -13.67 -16.28 4.39
CA ASP A 159 -12.91 -16.55 5.62
C ASP A 159 -11.71 -15.60 5.83
N LEU A 160 -11.15 -15.06 4.75
CA LEU A 160 -10.02 -14.11 4.83
C LEU A 160 -10.47 -12.67 5.04
N THR A 161 -11.70 -12.33 4.62
CA THR A 161 -12.26 -11.00 4.84
C THR A 161 -12.75 -10.78 6.27
N ALA A 162 -12.91 -11.86 7.04
CA ALA A 162 -13.29 -11.85 8.46
C ALA A 162 -12.10 -11.71 9.43
N LEU A 163 -10.85 -11.70 8.92
CA LEU A 163 -9.70 -11.41 9.76
C LEU A 163 -9.84 -9.99 10.34
N ASN A 164 -10.10 -9.94 11.65
CA ASN A 164 -10.22 -8.71 12.42
C ASN A 164 -8.88 -7.97 12.43
N ILE A 165 -8.67 -7.10 11.43
CA ILE A 165 -7.49 -6.26 11.32
C ILE A 165 -7.64 -5.01 12.20
N LEU A 166 -8.87 -4.74 12.64
CA LEU A 166 -9.26 -3.50 13.29
C LEU A 166 -9.61 -3.68 14.79
N ASP A 167 -9.43 -4.88 15.35
CA ASP A 167 -9.52 -5.13 16.81
C ASP A 167 -8.10 -5.07 17.47
#